data_545d8703f26ab0707b870ff326d517e9
#
_entry.id   545d8703f26ab0707b870ff326d517e9
#
_cell.length_a   1.000
_cell.length_b   1.000
_cell.length_c   1.000
_cell.angle_alpha   90.00
_cell.angle_beta   90.00
_cell.angle_gamma   90.00
#
_symmetry.space_group_name_H-M   'P 1'
#
loop_
_entity.id
_entity.type
_entity.pdbx_description
1 polymer ?
#
loop_
_entity_poly.entity_id
_entity_poly.type
_entity_poly.pdbx_seq_one_letter_code
_entity_poly.pdbx_strand_id
1 'polypeptide(L)' 'MKEYQLQVKSSLHDWEAFGPIYTDLKQAKEQLASVRRIVASSAIAARNKTKYRLVMHEVTPWCEVAE' A
#
# COMPACT_ATOMS: atom_id res chain seq x y z
N MET A 1 8.97 8.53 12.78
CA MET A 1 8.14 7.33 12.61
C MET A 1 7.65 7.24 11.18
N LYS A 2 7.78 6.07 10.56
CA LYS A 2 7.33 5.88 9.19
C LYS A 2 6.09 5.00 9.16
N GLU A 3 5.16 5.34 8.27
CA GLU A 3 3.99 4.53 8.03
C GLU A 3 3.95 4.07 6.59
N TYR A 4 3.45 2.86 6.38
CA TYR A 4 3.40 2.22 5.08
C TYR A 4 1.98 1.79 4.78
N GLN A 5 1.58 1.91 3.52
CA GLN A 5 0.26 1.49 3.09
C GLN A 5 0.32 0.95 1.69
N LEU A 6 -0.47 -0.11 1.42
CA LEU A 6 -0.64 -0.60 0.07
C LEU A 6 -1.65 0.27 -0.64
N GLN A 7 -1.46 0.43 -1.94
CA GLN A 7 -2.43 1.09 -2.81
C GLN A 7 -2.73 0.18 -3.99
N VAL A 8 -3.95 0.25 -4.47
CA VAL A 8 -4.43 -0.55 -5.59
C VAL A 8 -4.94 0.36 -6.69
N LYS A 9 -4.70 -0.04 -7.93
CA LYS A 9 -5.20 0.64 -9.12
C LYS A 9 -5.72 -0.39 -10.10
N SER A 10 -6.80 -0.06 -10.79
CA SER A 10 -7.33 -0.87 -11.88
C SER A 10 -7.66 0.01 -13.08
N SER A 11 -8.11 -0.60 -14.18
CA SER A 11 -8.54 0.15 -15.36
C SER A 11 -9.76 1.03 -15.10
N LEU A 12 -10.51 0.77 -14.02
CA LEU A 12 -11.72 1.49 -13.66
C LEU A 12 -11.52 2.55 -12.58
N HIS A 13 -10.44 2.44 -11.81
CA HIS A 13 -10.18 3.29 -10.65
C HIS A 13 -8.71 3.69 -10.57
N ASP A 14 -8.46 4.91 -10.13
CA ASP A 14 -7.10 5.38 -9.86
C ASP A 14 -6.60 4.80 -8.52
N TRP A 15 -5.36 5.14 -8.16
CA TRP A 15 -4.76 4.66 -6.92
C TRP A 15 -5.60 5.00 -5.70
N GLU A 16 -5.89 4.00 -4.89
CA GLU A 16 -6.62 4.16 -3.64
C GLU A 16 -6.03 3.26 -2.57
N ALA A 17 -6.28 3.61 -1.32
CA ALA A 17 -5.77 2.87 -0.18
C ALA A 17 -6.32 1.45 -0.15
N PHE A 18 -5.47 0.48 0.14
CA PHE A 18 -5.83 -0.93 0.24
C PHE A 18 -5.27 -1.52 1.54
N GLY A 19 -6.16 -1.84 2.46
CA GLY A 19 -5.79 -2.45 3.73
C GLY A 19 -5.36 -1.43 4.79
N PRO A 20 -4.86 -1.92 5.91
CA PRO A 20 -4.49 -1.07 7.03
C PRO A 20 -3.15 -0.36 6.81
N ILE A 21 -2.85 0.58 7.69
CA ILE A 21 -1.54 1.22 7.75
C ILE A 21 -0.60 0.34 8.56
N TYR A 22 0.60 0.12 8.03
CA TYR A 22 1.65 -0.66 8.69
C TYR A 22 2.74 0.28 9.20
N THR A 23 3.31 -0.04 10.35
CA THR A 23 4.45 0.68 10.89
C THR A 23 5.76 -0.08 10.71
N ASP A 24 5.68 -1.33 10.27
CA ASP A 24 6.81 -2.20 10.01
C ASP A 24 6.95 -2.45 8.51
N LEU A 25 8.06 -2.02 7.93
CA LEU A 25 8.34 -2.17 6.51
C LEU A 25 8.35 -3.65 6.08
N LYS A 26 8.91 -4.53 6.89
CA LYS A 26 8.96 -5.96 6.59
C LYS A 26 7.55 -6.54 6.45
N GLN A 27 6.69 -6.21 7.39
CA GLN A 27 5.29 -6.66 7.37
C GLN A 27 4.55 -6.12 6.15
N ALA A 28 4.76 -4.85 5.83
CA ALA A 28 4.14 -4.23 4.66
C ALA A 28 4.59 -4.89 3.36
N LYS A 29 5.88 -5.19 3.24
CA LYS A 29 6.44 -5.89 2.07
C LYS A 29 5.88 -7.31 1.93
N GLU A 30 5.71 -8.02 3.04
CA GLU A 30 5.13 -9.36 3.04
C GLU A 30 3.69 -9.32 2.54
N GLN A 31 2.92 -8.35 2.97
CA GLN A 31 1.55 -8.18 2.50
C GLN A 31 1.49 -7.83 1.01
N LEU A 32 2.36 -6.97 0.55
CA LEU A 32 2.45 -6.63 -0.87
C LEU A 32 2.76 -7.87 -1.71
N ALA A 33 3.71 -8.70 -1.27
CA ALA A 33 4.07 -9.94 -1.96
C ALA A 33 2.88 -10.92 -2.00
N SER A 34 2.14 -11.05 -0.90
CA SER A 34 0.95 -11.90 -0.83
C SER A 34 -0.12 -11.46 -1.82
N VAL A 35 -0.42 -10.15 -1.85
CA VAL A 35 -1.44 -9.60 -2.76
C VAL A 35 -1.04 -9.80 -4.21
N ARG A 36 0.22 -9.54 -4.52
CA ARG A 36 0.75 -9.73 -5.88
C ARG A 36 0.66 -11.18 -6.33
N ARG A 37 0.88 -12.12 -5.43
CA ARG A 37 0.76 -13.55 -5.72
C ARG A 37 -0.67 -13.92 -6.06
N ILE A 38 -1.62 -13.42 -5.28
CA ILE A 38 -3.05 -13.66 -5.52
C ILE A 38 -3.48 -13.07 -6.85
N VAL A 39 -3.07 -11.84 -7.14
CA VAL A 39 -3.39 -11.15 -8.40
C VAL A 39 -2.80 -11.88 -9.60
N ALA A 40 -1.58 -12.39 -9.49
CA ALA A 40 -0.92 -13.12 -10.57
C ALA A 40 -1.68 -14.39 -10.98
N SER A 41 -2.42 -14.99 -10.04
CA SER A 41 -3.23 -16.18 -10.33
C SER A 41 -4.69 -15.85 -10.65
N SER A 42 -5.10 -14.58 -10.64
CA SER A 42 -6.46 -14.15 -10.90
C SER A 42 -6.65 -13.67 -12.33
N ALA A 43 -7.51 -14.34 -13.09
CA ALA A 43 -7.85 -13.93 -14.44
C ALA A 43 -8.61 -12.61 -14.46
N ILE A 44 -9.45 -12.35 -13.45
CA ILE A 44 -10.23 -11.12 -13.34
C ILE A 44 -9.30 -9.92 -13.09
N ALA A 45 -8.33 -10.07 -12.19
CA ALA A 45 -7.36 -9.03 -11.91
C ALA A 45 -6.50 -8.70 -13.13
N ALA A 46 -6.11 -9.73 -13.90
CA ALA A 46 -5.37 -9.55 -15.14
C ALA A 46 -6.18 -8.78 -16.18
N ARG A 47 -7.48 -9.10 -16.29
CA ARG A 47 -8.39 -8.42 -17.22
C ARG A 47 -8.56 -6.95 -16.86
N ASN A 48 -8.67 -6.63 -15.57
CA ASN A 48 -8.85 -5.27 -15.09
C ASN A 48 -7.55 -4.49 -14.95
N LYS A 49 -6.42 -5.11 -15.29
CA LYS A 49 -5.08 -4.51 -15.16
C LYS A 49 -4.83 -4.02 -13.74
N THR A 50 -5.27 -4.80 -12.75
CA THR A 50 -5.09 -4.47 -11.34
C THR A 50 -3.61 -4.44 -10.97
N LYS A 51 -3.19 -3.36 -10.34
CA LYS A 51 -1.81 -3.18 -9.88
C LYS A 51 -1.80 -2.76 -8.42
N TYR A 52 -0.75 -3.16 -7.72
CA TYR A 52 -0.54 -2.79 -6.33
C TYR A 52 0.81 -2.12 -6.17
N ARG A 53 0.88 -1.19 -5.24
CA ARG A 53 2.14 -0.57 -4.86
C ARG A 53 2.19 -0.33 -3.36
N LEU A 54 3.41 -0.21 -2.83
CA LEU A 54 3.64 0.17 -1.45
C LEU A 54 4.06 1.62 -1.42
N VAL A 55 3.38 2.41 -0.62
CA VAL A 55 3.73 3.82 -0.42
C VAL A 55 4.13 4.03 1.04
N MET A 56 4.91 5.06 1.28
CA MET A 56 5.42 5.39 2.60
C MET A 56 5.32 6.89 2.82
N HIS A 57 4.97 7.27 4.02
CA HIS A 57 5.13 8.65 4.46
C HIS A 57 5.74 8.66 5.86
N GLU A 58 6.39 9.75 6.19
CA GLU A 58 6.96 9.93 7.51
C GLU A 58 5.99 10.69 8.40
N VAL A 59 5.69 10.11 9.57
CA VAL A 59 4.85 10.74 10.58
C VAL A 59 5.74 11.37 11.61
N THR A 60 5.69 12.70 11.70
CA THR A 60 6.47 13.45 12.68
C THR A 60 5.63 13.59 13.95
N PRO A 61 6.18 13.22 15.12
CA PRO A 61 5.45 13.44 16.36
C PRO A 61 5.22 14.94 16.61
N TRP A 62 4.18 15.24 17.35
CA TRP A 62 3.90 16.62 17.74
C TRP A 62 5.08 17.20 18.50
N CYS A 63 5.55 18.35 18.07
CA CYS A 63 6.65 19.05 18.68
C CYS A 63 6.20 20.41 19.20
N GLU A 64 6.77 20.81 20.31
CA GLU A 64 6.52 22.14 20.83
C GLU A 64 7.21 23.18 19.94
N VAL A 65 6.48 24.22 19.59
CA VAL A 65 7.05 25.30 18.79
C VAL A 65 7.82 26.23 19.69
N ALA A 66 9.10 26.46 19.37
CA ALA A 66 9.93 27.42 20.06
C ALA A 66 9.49 28.83 19.70
N GLU A 67 9.17 29.61 20.70
CA GLU A 67 8.75 31.01 20.52
C GLU A 67 9.94 31.96 20.64
#